data_80b1f892c4c800519d2587d54612b77a
#
_entry.id   80b1f892c4c800519d2587d54612b77a
#
_cell.length_a   1.000
_cell.length_b   1.000
_cell.length_c   1.000
_cell.angle_alpha   90.00
_cell.angle_beta   90.00
_cell.angle_gamma   90.00
#
_symmetry.space_group_name_H-M   'P 1'
#
loop_
_entity.id
_entity.type
_entity.pdbx_description
1 polymer ?
#
loop_
_entity_poly.entity_id
_entity_poly.type
_entity_poly.pdbx_seq_one_letter_code
_entity_poly.pdbx_strand_id
1 'polypeptide(L)'
;AEHWEQDNALPLPAQFLQHSGRIVAESGQGIRYRLIGLSPIYQRNAPATEFERKALESLNRSPGAPVTGIVSSGRKQYFQAIYPDRAVSAACVSCHNGHPLSPKRDFKINDVMGGIAITIPLE
;
A
#
# COMPACT_ATOMS: atom_id res chain seq x y z
N ALA A 1 9.31 11.60 -8.15
CA ALA A 1 9.70 12.55 -7.10
C ALA A 1 8.61 12.65 -6.02
N GLU A 2 9.01 12.79 -4.77
CA GLU A 2 8.09 12.87 -3.64
C GLU A 2 7.14 14.07 -3.75
N HIS A 3 7.66 15.21 -4.21
CA HIS A 3 6.88 16.45 -4.37
C HIS A 3 6.58 16.71 -5.84
N TRP A 4 6.09 15.70 -6.53
CA TRP A 4 5.92 15.72 -7.97
C TRP A 4 4.96 16.80 -8.46
N GLU A 5 3.92 17.13 -7.68
CA GLU A 5 2.94 18.18 -8.07
C GLU A 5 3.59 19.57 -8.06
N GLN A 6 4.38 19.88 -7.01
CA GLN A 6 5.05 21.17 -6.89
C GLN A 6 6.20 21.33 -7.88
N ASP A 7 6.89 20.24 -8.19
CA ASP A 7 8.08 20.26 -9.03
C ASP A 7 7.79 20.02 -10.51
N ASN A 8 6.50 19.88 -10.88
CA ASN A 8 6.06 19.56 -12.22
C ASN A 8 6.78 18.32 -12.79
N ALA A 9 6.96 17.32 -11.94
CA ALA A 9 7.65 16.07 -12.23
C ALA A 9 6.67 14.90 -12.20
N LEU A 10 7.14 13.72 -12.60
CA LEU A 10 6.34 12.49 -12.49
C LEU A 10 6.30 12.00 -11.04
N PRO A 11 5.16 11.48 -10.57
CA PRO A 11 5.08 10.89 -9.23
C PRO A 11 5.88 9.60 -9.15
N LEU A 12 6.27 9.24 -7.93
CA LEU A 12 6.77 7.89 -7.66
C LEU A 12 5.65 6.87 -7.90
N PRO A 13 5.96 5.60 -8.22
CA PRO A 13 4.93 4.60 -8.48
C PRO A 13 3.88 4.49 -7.36
N ALA A 14 4.32 4.54 -6.11
CA ALA A 14 3.42 4.48 -4.97
C ALA A 14 2.48 5.69 -4.90
N GLN A 15 3.00 6.88 -5.19
CA GLN A 15 2.21 8.12 -5.24
C GLN A 15 1.17 8.06 -6.36
N PHE A 16 1.57 7.55 -7.53
CA PHE A 16 0.67 7.38 -8.65
C PHE A 16 -0.49 6.44 -8.29
N LEU A 17 -0.20 5.32 -7.63
CA LEU A 17 -1.22 4.37 -7.22
C LEU A 17 -2.20 4.99 -6.22
N GLN A 18 -1.70 5.72 -5.22
CA GLN A 18 -2.56 6.39 -4.26
C GLN A 18 -3.44 7.45 -4.91
N HIS A 19 -2.88 8.23 -5.82
CA HIS A 19 -3.61 9.26 -6.55
C HIS A 19 -4.72 8.63 -7.40
N SER A 20 -4.40 7.57 -8.14
CA SER A 20 -5.37 6.83 -8.95
C SER A 20 -6.47 6.22 -8.07
N GLY A 21 -6.10 5.68 -6.91
CA GLY A 21 -7.04 5.10 -5.96
C GLY A 21 -8.03 6.10 -5.41
N ARG A 22 -7.59 7.34 -5.15
CA ARG A 22 -8.49 8.41 -4.73
C ARG A 22 -9.49 8.76 -5.83
N ILE A 23 -9.04 8.82 -7.09
CA ILE A 23 -9.93 9.10 -8.22
C ILE A 23 -10.99 8.00 -8.35
N VAL A 24 -10.61 6.74 -8.25
CA VAL A 24 -11.55 5.61 -8.30
C VAL A 24 -12.54 5.68 -7.15
N ALA A 25 -12.10 6.00 -5.94
CA ALA A 25 -12.98 6.12 -4.79
C ALA A 25 -14.00 7.26 -4.97
N GLU A 26 -13.56 8.39 -5.52
CA GLU A 26 -14.40 9.57 -5.78
C GLU A 26 -15.42 9.31 -6.90
N SER A 27 -15.18 8.32 -7.76
CA SER A 27 -16.12 7.98 -8.83
C SER A 27 -17.43 7.33 -8.33
N GLY A 28 -17.50 6.96 -7.05
CA GLY A 28 -18.71 6.40 -6.44
C GLY A 28 -18.92 4.91 -6.70
N GLN A 29 -17.95 4.21 -7.26
CA GLN A 29 -18.06 2.76 -7.52
C GLN A 29 -17.80 1.88 -6.30
N GLY A 30 -17.36 2.46 -5.19
CA GLY A 30 -17.12 1.73 -3.95
C GLY A 30 -15.81 0.95 -3.89
N ILE A 31 -15.09 0.83 -4.99
CA ILE A 31 -13.79 0.16 -5.02
C ILE A 31 -12.74 1.12 -4.48
N ARG A 32 -11.87 0.62 -3.60
CA ARG A 32 -10.84 1.43 -2.98
C ARG A 32 -9.47 0.76 -3.12
N TYR A 33 -8.46 1.58 -3.33
CA TYR A 33 -7.05 1.17 -3.30
C TYR A 33 -6.33 1.90 -2.19
N ARG A 34 -5.47 1.19 -1.47
CA ARG A 34 -4.62 1.79 -0.45
C ARG A 34 -3.26 1.14 -0.45
N LEU A 35 -2.22 1.95 -0.24
CA LEU A 35 -0.91 1.43 0.13
C LEU A 35 -0.88 1.22 1.64
N ILE A 36 -0.41 0.06 2.07
CA ILE A 36 -0.25 -0.26 3.49
C ILE A 36 1.13 -0.85 3.72
N GLY A 37 1.64 -0.72 4.94
CA GLY A 37 2.94 -1.26 5.30
C GLY A 37 3.09 -1.43 6.79
N LEU A 38 3.90 -2.41 7.20
CA LEU A 38 4.25 -2.62 8.62
C LEU A 38 5.23 -1.58 9.12
N SER A 39 6.03 -0.99 8.21
CA SER A 39 7.00 0.06 8.51
C SER A 39 6.75 1.27 7.63
N PRO A 40 5.57 1.91 7.73
CA PRO A 40 5.21 2.98 6.82
C PRO A 40 5.96 4.27 7.16
N ILE A 41 6.26 5.08 6.12
CA ILE A 41 6.77 6.43 6.32
C ILE A 41 5.68 7.31 6.96
N TYR A 42 4.45 7.20 6.47
CA TYR A 42 3.31 7.93 6.99
C TYR A 42 2.34 6.99 7.69
N GLN A 43 1.88 7.35 8.88
CA GLN A 43 1.01 6.49 9.70
C GLN A 43 -0.32 6.14 9.04
N ARG A 44 -0.81 6.99 8.15
CA ARG A 44 -2.04 6.69 7.38
C ARG A 44 -1.89 5.44 6.51
N ASN A 45 -0.65 5.01 6.23
CA ASN A 45 -0.35 3.81 5.46
C ASN A 45 -0.13 2.58 6.35
N ALA A 46 -0.31 2.71 7.66
CA ALA A 46 -0.29 1.55 8.55
C ALA A 46 -1.51 0.66 8.29
N PRO A 47 -1.41 -0.64 8.59
CA PRO A 47 -2.59 -1.52 8.46
C PRO A 47 -3.72 -1.02 9.37
N ALA A 48 -4.93 -0.98 8.82
CA ALA A 48 -6.11 -0.49 9.55
C ALA A 48 -6.85 -1.61 10.27
N THR A 49 -6.63 -2.87 9.89
CA THR A 49 -7.33 -4.02 10.44
C THR A 49 -6.34 -5.14 10.74
N GLU A 50 -6.75 -6.08 11.55
CA GLU A 50 -5.97 -7.28 11.85
C GLU A 50 -5.74 -8.13 10.59
N PHE A 51 -6.73 -8.17 9.69
CA PHE A 51 -6.57 -8.86 8.42
C PHE A 51 -5.42 -8.26 7.61
N GLU A 52 -5.37 -6.93 7.50
CA GLU A 52 -4.30 -6.24 6.75
C GLU A 52 -2.94 -6.48 7.39
N ARG A 53 -2.84 -6.44 8.72
CA ARG A 53 -1.60 -6.68 9.44
C ARG A 53 -1.08 -8.09 9.19
N LYS A 54 -1.94 -9.09 9.34
CA LYS A 54 -1.57 -10.49 9.12
C LYS A 54 -1.22 -10.77 7.67
N ALA A 55 -1.93 -10.14 6.73
CA ALA A 55 -1.63 -10.25 5.31
C ALA A 55 -0.23 -9.73 5.00
N LEU A 56 0.14 -8.57 5.55
CA LEU A 56 1.48 -8.01 5.35
C LEU A 56 2.57 -8.90 5.93
N GLU A 57 2.35 -9.46 7.11
CA GLU A 57 3.28 -10.41 7.71
C GLU A 57 3.45 -11.65 6.84
N SER A 58 2.36 -12.17 6.29
CA SER A 58 2.38 -13.31 5.39
C SER A 58 3.14 -13.00 4.10
N LEU A 59 2.93 -11.83 3.51
CA LEU A 59 3.61 -11.40 2.30
C LEU A 59 5.10 -11.21 2.52
N ASN A 60 5.51 -10.76 3.70
CA ASN A 60 6.93 -10.65 4.04
C ASN A 60 7.62 -12.02 4.09
N ARG A 61 6.88 -13.06 4.53
CA ARG A 61 7.41 -14.43 4.57
C ARG A 61 7.33 -15.15 3.23
N SER A 62 6.24 -14.93 2.50
CA SER A 62 5.95 -15.68 1.26
C SER A 62 5.28 -14.76 0.24
N PRO A 63 6.08 -13.97 -0.52
CA PRO A 63 5.51 -12.94 -1.40
C PRO A 63 5.03 -13.47 -2.77
N GLY A 64 4.77 -14.76 -2.90
CA GLY A 64 4.45 -15.39 -4.18
C GLY A 64 3.03 -15.17 -4.69
N ALA A 65 2.07 -14.82 -3.82
CA ALA A 65 0.67 -14.68 -4.20
C ALA A 65 -0.01 -13.65 -3.31
N PRO A 66 -1.07 -12.98 -3.79
CA PRO A 66 -1.82 -12.05 -2.96
C PRO A 66 -2.55 -12.79 -1.83
N VAL A 67 -2.79 -12.09 -0.73
CA VAL A 67 -3.64 -12.57 0.35
C VAL A 67 -5.04 -12.00 0.15
N THR A 68 -6.04 -12.88 0.13
CA THR A 68 -7.43 -12.47 -0.09
C THR A 68 -8.31 -12.93 1.07
N GLY A 69 -9.42 -12.22 1.26
CA GLY A 69 -10.39 -12.59 2.27
C GLY A 69 -11.61 -11.68 2.24
N ILE A 70 -12.59 -12.05 3.07
CA ILE A 70 -13.79 -11.24 3.29
C ILE A 70 -13.65 -10.60 4.66
N VAL A 71 -13.81 -9.28 4.72
CA VAL A 71 -13.74 -8.51 5.95
C VAL A 71 -15.07 -7.85 6.21
N SER A 72 -15.45 -7.75 7.49
CA SER A 72 -16.71 -7.15 7.90
C SER A 72 -16.44 -5.83 8.63
N SER A 73 -17.26 -4.83 8.35
CA SER A 73 -17.26 -3.56 9.05
C SER A 73 -18.70 -3.19 9.37
N GLY A 74 -19.10 -3.36 10.63
CA GLY A 74 -20.51 -3.25 11.01
C GLY A 74 -21.34 -4.32 10.32
N ARG A 75 -22.38 -3.89 9.59
CA ARG A 75 -23.27 -4.80 8.83
C ARG A 75 -22.81 -5.01 7.40
N LYS A 76 -21.73 -4.37 6.98
CA LYS A 76 -21.23 -4.46 5.61
C LYS A 76 -20.10 -5.45 5.52
N GLN A 77 -20.00 -6.11 4.37
CA GLN A 77 -18.92 -7.01 4.05
C GLN A 77 -18.19 -6.52 2.82
N TYR A 78 -16.88 -6.79 2.80
CA TYR A 78 -15.99 -6.39 1.72
C TYR A 78 -15.09 -7.56 1.36
N PHE A 79 -14.84 -7.73 0.07
CA PHE A 79 -13.74 -8.55 -0.40
C PHE A 79 -12.49 -7.70 -0.39
N GLN A 80 -11.40 -8.26 0.14
CA GLN A 80 -10.12 -7.54 0.16
C GLN A 80 -9.01 -8.42 -0.38
N ALA A 81 -8.19 -7.84 -1.25
CA ALA A 81 -7.00 -8.48 -1.80
C ALA A 81 -5.80 -7.61 -1.48
N ILE A 82 -4.76 -8.22 -0.89
CA ILE A 82 -3.52 -7.52 -0.56
C ILE A 82 -2.42 -8.11 -1.43
N TYR A 83 -1.88 -7.28 -2.32
CA TYR A 83 -0.78 -7.67 -3.22
C TYR A 83 0.55 -7.17 -2.65
N PRO A 84 1.63 -7.92 -2.84
CA PRO A 84 2.94 -7.44 -2.38
C PRO A 84 3.40 -6.23 -3.19
N ASP A 85 3.87 -5.21 -2.50
CA ASP A 85 4.49 -4.04 -3.10
C ASP A 85 6.00 -4.17 -2.91
N ARG A 86 6.71 -4.44 -3.99
CA ARG A 86 8.15 -4.66 -3.95
C ARG A 86 8.90 -3.40 -4.34
N ALA A 87 10.10 -3.24 -3.79
CA ALA A 87 11.00 -2.16 -4.14
C ALA A 87 11.60 -2.42 -5.52
N VAL A 88 10.95 -1.92 -6.57
CA VAL A 88 11.32 -2.21 -7.96
C VAL A 88 12.39 -1.28 -8.52
N SER A 89 12.78 -0.23 -7.79
CA SER A 89 13.79 0.71 -8.25
C SER A 89 14.61 1.26 -7.10
N ALA A 90 15.79 1.81 -7.44
CA ALA A 90 16.64 2.47 -6.46
C ALA A 90 15.95 3.67 -5.81
N ALA A 91 15.05 4.34 -6.52
CA ALA A 91 14.30 5.47 -5.97
C ALA A 91 13.39 5.04 -4.82
N CYS A 92 12.74 3.87 -4.92
CA CYS A 92 11.91 3.32 -3.83
C CYS A 92 12.77 3.06 -2.59
N VAL A 93 13.90 2.40 -2.79
CA VAL A 93 14.84 2.06 -1.71
C VAL A 93 15.42 3.32 -1.08
N SER A 94 15.89 4.26 -1.88
CA SER A 94 16.50 5.49 -1.39
C SER A 94 15.50 6.32 -0.59
N CYS A 95 14.27 6.45 -1.06
CA CYS A 95 13.25 7.22 -0.37
C CYS A 95 12.96 6.61 1.02
N HIS A 96 12.69 5.31 1.07
CA HIS A 96 12.37 4.66 2.35
C HIS A 96 13.54 4.64 3.31
N ASN A 97 14.76 4.39 2.82
CA ASN A 97 15.93 4.33 3.69
C ASN A 97 16.40 5.72 4.15
N GLY A 98 16.17 6.74 3.35
CA GLY A 98 16.65 8.09 3.61
C GLY A 98 15.62 9.07 4.17
N HIS A 99 14.33 8.74 4.15
CA HIS A 99 13.28 9.67 4.58
C HIS A 99 13.33 9.88 6.11
N PRO A 100 13.23 11.14 6.59
CA PRO A 100 13.31 11.42 8.03
C PRO A 100 12.29 10.67 8.89
N LEU A 101 11.12 10.37 8.35
CA LEU A 101 10.04 9.70 9.08
C LEU A 101 10.05 8.18 8.92
N SER A 102 10.99 7.61 8.15
CA SER A 102 10.99 6.17 7.90
C SER A 102 11.45 5.40 9.14
N PRO A 103 10.64 4.45 9.64
CA PRO A 103 11.05 3.62 10.79
C PRO A 103 12.00 2.49 10.42
N LYS A 104 12.10 2.15 9.13
CA LYS A 104 12.98 1.10 8.61
C LYS A 104 13.86 1.69 7.52
N ARG A 105 15.19 1.46 7.61
CA ARG A 105 16.18 2.11 6.75
C ARG A 105 17.12 1.15 6.04
N ASP A 106 16.78 -0.15 5.99
CA ASP A 106 17.63 -1.19 5.41
C ASP A 106 16.92 -1.97 4.29
N PHE A 107 16.00 -1.34 3.59
CA PHE A 107 15.37 -1.95 2.41
C PHE A 107 16.37 -2.15 1.29
N LYS A 108 16.17 -3.23 0.53
CA LYS A 108 16.95 -3.57 -0.66
C LYS A 108 16.00 -3.71 -1.86
N ILE A 109 16.58 -3.63 -3.07
CA ILE A 109 15.78 -3.85 -4.29
C ILE A 109 15.14 -5.24 -4.22
N ASN A 110 13.89 -5.34 -4.61
CA ASN A 110 13.00 -6.50 -4.58
C ASN A 110 12.47 -6.87 -3.19
N ASP A 111 12.85 -6.14 -2.14
CA ASP A 111 12.21 -6.34 -0.83
C ASP A 111 10.72 -6.00 -0.91
N VAL A 112 9.92 -6.72 -0.13
CA VAL A 112 8.52 -6.36 0.08
C VAL A 112 8.49 -5.17 1.02
N MET A 113 8.06 -4.01 0.51
CA MET A 113 8.00 -2.77 1.27
C MET A 113 6.64 -2.58 1.94
N GLY A 114 5.66 -3.34 1.52
CA GLY A 114 4.30 -3.26 2.01
C GLY A 114 3.36 -4.01 1.10
N GLY A 115 2.12 -3.55 1.05
CA GLY A 115 1.09 -4.14 0.21
C GLY A 115 0.21 -3.10 -0.44
N ILE A 116 -0.43 -3.54 -1.50
CA ILE A 116 -1.47 -2.78 -2.18
C ILE A 116 -2.79 -3.43 -1.79
N ALA A 117 -3.60 -2.73 -1.01
CA ALA A 117 -4.90 -3.22 -0.56
C ALA A 117 -5.98 -2.76 -1.51
N ILE A 118 -6.68 -3.71 -2.12
CA ILE A 118 -7.85 -3.46 -2.96
C ILE A 118 -9.06 -3.94 -2.19
N THR A 119 -10.04 -3.05 -2.00
CA THR A 119 -11.25 -3.34 -1.22
C THR A 119 -12.47 -3.14 -2.10
N ILE A 120 -13.31 -4.17 -2.19
CA ILE A 120 -14.51 -4.18 -3.02
C ILE A 120 -15.70 -4.48 -2.10
N PRO A 121 -16.73 -3.60 -2.07
CA PRO A 121 -17.91 -3.89 -1.26
C PRO A 121 -18.69 -5.08 -1.82
N LEU A 122 -19.21 -5.92 -0.91
CA LEU A 122 -20.10 -7.03 -1.25
C LEU A 122 -21.53 -6.62 -0.93
N GLU A 123 -22.43 -7.04 -1.78
CA GLU A 123 -23.86 -6.79 -1.57
C GLU A 123 -24.48 -7.77 -0.57
#